data_95eba3311e87190b2ea5e0bd4b85572e
#
_entry.id   95eba3311e87190b2ea5e0bd4b85572e
#
_cell.length_a   1.000
_cell.length_b   1.000
_cell.length_c   1.000
_cell.angle_alpha   90.00
_cell.angle_beta   90.00
_cell.angle_gamma   90.00
#
_symmetry.space_group_name_H-M   'P 1'
#
loop_
_entity.id
_entity.type
_entity.pdbx_description
1 polymer ?
#
loop_
_entity_poly.entity_id
_entity_poly.type
_entity_poly.pdbx_seq_one_letter_code
_entity_poly.pdbx_strand_id
1 'polypeptide(L)'
;MRFFRPCFIAGWLYRDAIFRIRTTEKLLCLTFDDGPDPDSTPQLLDILDTHSIKALFFCDGRAAEKYPDLINRIISKGHIIGNHGYSHLNGWITSLKSYVTDVSNAAPFTSSRLFRPPYGRLRFNQYRKLKGNYKVVFWDIMPYDFDRSFGSRNSLRVLKKKLRRGSIIVLHDTKNSTLQDFLTGFIDFSTGKGYSFILPEEIFCF
;
A
#
# COMPACT_ATOMS: atom_id res chain seq x y z
N MET A 1 21.15 0.56 -6.98
CA MET A 1 20.90 1.26 -5.69
C MET A 1 19.42 1.14 -5.37
N ARG A 2 19.04 0.72 -4.13
CA ARG A 2 17.63 0.60 -3.70
C ARG A 2 17.23 1.79 -2.83
N PHE A 3 16.10 2.41 -3.16
CA PHE A 3 15.55 3.53 -2.39
C PHE A 3 14.40 3.04 -1.51
N PHE A 4 14.60 3.01 -0.22
CA PHE A 4 13.61 2.51 0.75
C PHE A 4 12.57 3.56 1.16
N ARG A 5 12.77 4.80 0.76
CA ARG A 5 11.83 5.92 0.95
C ARG A 5 11.70 6.74 -0.32
N PRO A 6 10.54 7.38 -0.57
CA PRO A 6 10.40 8.35 -1.64
C PRO A 6 11.42 9.49 -1.50
N CYS A 7 11.81 10.04 -2.63
CA CYS A 7 12.68 11.20 -2.67
C CYS A 7 11.99 12.40 -1.96
N PHE A 8 12.75 13.21 -1.23
CA PHE A 8 12.26 14.42 -0.57
C PHE A 8 11.47 15.36 -1.51
N ILE A 9 11.90 15.47 -2.77
CA ILE A 9 11.25 16.30 -3.79
C ILE A 9 9.81 15.82 -4.08
N ALA A 10 9.51 14.52 -3.92
CA ALA A 10 8.18 14.00 -4.15
C ALA A 10 7.12 14.62 -3.21
N GLY A 11 7.46 14.85 -1.94
CA GLY A 11 6.57 15.52 -0.98
C GLY A 11 6.28 16.97 -1.34
N TRP A 12 7.22 17.66 -1.99
CA TRP A 12 7.02 19.02 -2.49
C TRP A 12 6.19 19.04 -3.78
N LEU A 13 6.41 18.08 -4.67
CA LEU A 13 5.71 17.99 -5.96
C LEU A 13 4.24 17.53 -5.78
N TYR A 14 3.98 16.61 -4.87
CA TYR A 14 2.65 16.03 -4.62
C TYR A 14 2.10 16.47 -3.25
N ARG A 15 1.87 17.77 -3.09
CA ARG A 15 1.56 18.40 -1.78
C ARG A 15 0.36 17.85 -1.04
N ASP A 16 -0.68 17.42 -1.79
CA ASP A 16 -1.91 16.88 -1.21
C ASP A 16 -1.87 15.34 -1.06
N ALA A 17 -0.76 14.71 -1.47
CA ALA A 17 -0.57 13.27 -1.33
C ALA A 17 -0.05 12.92 0.07
N ILE A 18 -0.41 11.73 0.53
CA ILE A 18 -0.01 11.22 1.84
C ILE A 18 1.21 10.33 1.67
N PHE A 19 2.30 10.63 2.37
CA PHE A 19 3.52 9.82 2.42
C PHE A 19 3.74 9.21 3.81
N ARG A 20 3.20 9.85 4.83
CA ARG A 20 3.37 9.47 6.23
C ARG A 20 2.24 10.09 7.05
N ILE A 21 1.79 9.42 8.10
CA ILE A 21 0.82 9.95 9.07
C ILE A 21 1.49 11.09 9.85
N ARG A 22 0.80 12.21 9.99
CA ARG A 22 1.26 13.35 10.80
C ARG A 22 0.93 13.09 12.27
N THR A 23 1.88 12.56 13.02
CA THR A 23 1.69 12.20 14.42
C THR A 23 2.98 12.31 15.22
N THR A 24 2.84 12.60 16.51
CA THR A 24 3.91 12.51 17.52
C THR A 24 3.92 11.16 18.23
N GLU A 25 2.87 10.35 18.04
CA GLU A 25 2.71 9.04 18.64
C GLU A 25 3.42 7.95 17.83
N LYS A 26 3.65 6.81 18.46
CA LYS A 26 4.24 5.63 17.79
C LYS A 26 3.17 4.86 17.01
N LEU A 27 2.60 5.50 15.98
CA LEU A 27 1.58 4.93 15.12
C LEU A 27 2.19 4.48 13.79
N LEU A 28 1.69 3.38 13.25
CA LEU A 28 2.07 2.80 11.97
C LEU A 28 0.83 2.46 11.14
N CYS A 29 0.95 2.51 9.83
CA CYS A 29 -0.06 2.01 8.92
C CYS A 29 0.55 0.94 8.01
N LEU A 30 0.01 -0.28 8.06
CA LEU A 30 0.33 -1.33 7.09
C LEU A 30 -0.51 -1.15 5.84
N THR A 31 0.15 -1.24 4.69
CA THR A 31 -0.52 -1.19 3.39
C THR A 31 0.01 -2.29 2.49
N PHE A 32 -0.87 -2.89 1.69
CA PHE A 32 -0.57 -4.02 0.82
C PHE A 32 -1.00 -3.68 -0.61
N ASP A 33 -0.09 -3.82 -1.56
CA ASP A 33 -0.31 -3.51 -2.98
C ASP A 33 -0.47 -4.80 -3.81
N ASP A 34 -0.99 -4.68 -5.03
CA ASP A 34 -1.09 -5.69 -6.09
C ASP A 34 -2.19 -6.76 -5.91
N GLY A 35 -2.61 -7.06 -4.69
CA GLY A 35 -3.66 -8.06 -4.42
C GLY A 35 -5.04 -7.68 -5.02
N PRO A 36 -6.06 -8.54 -4.81
CA PRO A 36 -6.01 -9.78 -4.06
C PRO A 36 -5.38 -10.94 -4.84
N ASP A 37 -4.61 -11.77 -4.16
CA ASP A 37 -3.97 -12.97 -4.71
C ASP A 37 -4.48 -14.22 -3.94
N PRO A 38 -5.04 -15.24 -4.60
CA PRO A 38 -5.64 -16.40 -3.92
C PRO A 38 -4.64 -17.22 -3.09
N ASP A 39 -3.35 -17.16 -3.44
CA ASP A 39 -2.29 -17.87 -2.73
C ASP A 39 -1.72 -17.06 -1.54
N SER A 40 -1.86 -15.74 -1.55
CA SER A 40 -1.27 -14.81 -0.57
C SER A 40 -2.29 -14.18 0.36
N THR A 41 -3.35 -13.59 -0.17
CA THR A 41 -4.33 -12.81 0.60
C THR A 41 -4.94 -13.58 1.79
N PRO A 42 -5.35 -14.88 1.65
CA PRO A 42 -5.94 -15.60 2.79
C PRO A 42 -5.00 -15.69 3.99
N GLN A 43 -3.75 -16.05 3.75
CA GLN A 43 -2.72 -16.18 4.80
C GLN A 43 -2.39 -14.83 5.42
N LEU A 44 -2.33 -13.76 4.61
CA LEU A 44 -2.12 -12.40 5.08
C LEU A 44 -3.23 -11.95 6.01
N LEU A 45 -4.48 -12.20 5.64
CA LEU A 45 -5.65 -11.87 6.49
C LEU A 45 -5.63 -12.63 7.82
N ASP A 46 -5.19 -13.89 7.83
CA ASP A 46 -5.10 -14.69 9.07
C ASP A 46 -4.00 -14.15 10.00
N ILE A 47 -2.86 -13.69 9.45
CA ILE A 47 -1.82 -13.02 10.26
C ILE A 47 -2.36 -11.71 10.86
N LEU A 48 -3.04 -10.87 10.06
CA LEU A 48 -3.58 -9.60 10.53
C LEU A 48 -4.66 -9.79 11.61
N ASP A 49 -5.52 -10.79 11.47
CA ASP A 49 -6.53 -11.13 12.47
C ASP A 49 -5.91 -11.60 13.78
N THR A 50 -4.91 -12.49 13.72
CA THR A 50 -4.18 -12.97 14.90
C THR A 50 -3.63 -11.82 15.75
N HIS A 51 -3.20 -10.74 15.10
CA HIS A 51 -2.65 -9.56 15.77
C HIS A 51 -3.67 -8.42 15.95
N SER A 52 -4.94 -8.63 15.57
CA SER A 52 -6.01 -7.60 15.62
C SER A 52 -5.66 -6.31 14.88
N ILE A 53 -4.93 -6.42 13.77
CA ILE A 53 -4.48 -5.28 12.96
C ILE A 53 -5.42 -5.08 11.78
N LYS A 54 -5.83 -3.83 11.54
CA LYS A 54 -6.52 -3.41 10.32
C LYS A 54 -5.55 -2.68 9.41
N ALA A 55 -5.69 -2.87 8.08
CA ALA A 55 -4.75 -2.42 7.08
C ALA A 55 -5.44 -1.87 5.83
N LEU A 56 -4.68 -1.21 4.95
CA LEU A 56 -5.13 -0.75 3.63
C LEU A 56 -4.62 -1.72 2.55
N PHE A 57 -5.50 -2.11 1.64
CA PHE A 57 -5.19 -2.94 0.49
C PHE A 57 -5.39 -2.12 -0.79
N PHE A 58 -4.32 -1.75 -1.47
CA PHE A 58 -4.39 -1.11 -2.77
C PHE A 58 -4.45 -2.20 -3.84
N CYS A 59 -5.68 -2.54 -4.24
CA CYS A 59 -5.94 -3.66 -5.11
C CYS A 59 -5.79 -3.30 -6.59
N ASP A 60 -5.15 -4.19 -7.34
CA ASP A 60 -5.20 -4.23 -8.80
C ASP A 60 -6.64 -4.51 -9.25
N GLY A 61 -7.20 -3.65 -10.10
CA GLY A 61 -8.61 -3.76 -10.50
C GLY A 61 -8.93 -5.05 -11.24
N ARG A 62 -7.99 -5.58 -12.04
CA ARG A 62 -8.13 -6.86 -12.73
C ARG A 62 -8.16 -8.03 -11.73
N ALA A 63 -7.35 -7.99 -10.70
CA ALA A 63 -7.36 -8.99 -9.65
C ALA A 63 -8.65 -8.90 -8.81
N ALA A 64 -9.09 -7.69 -8.49
CA ALA A 64 -10.34 -7.44 -7.75
C ALA A 64 -11.57 -7.93 -8.53
N GLU A 65 -11.61 -7.70 -9.85
CA GLU A 65 -12.66 -8.23 -10.73
C GLU A 65 -12.68 -9.75 -10.76
N LYS A 66 -11.48 -10.36 -10.83
CA LYS A 66 -11.33 -11.82 -10.91
C LYS A 66 -11.66 -12.53 -9.58
N TYR A 67 -11.39 -11.89 -8.45
CA TYR A 67 -11.52 -12.49 -7.13
C TYR A 67 -12.41 -11.66 -6.18
N PRO A 68 -13.70 -11.44 -6.55
CA PRO A 68 -14.61 -10.59 -5.75
C PRO A 68 -14.84 -11.13 -4.33
N ASP A 69 -14.78 -12.44 -4.13
CA ASP A 69 -14.92 -13.06 -2.81
C ASP A 69 -13.77 -12.69 -1.87
N LEU A 70 -12.54 -12.53 -2.40
CA LEU A 70 -11.41 -12.06 -1.61
C LEU A 70 -11.56 -10.58 -1.25
N ILE A 71 -12.07 -9.74 -2.16
CA ILE A 71 -12.42 -8.36 -1.87
C ILE A 71 -13.43 -8.28 -0.74
N ASN A 72 -14.52 -9.06 -0.82
CA ASN A 72 -15.54 -9.13 0.22
C ASN A 72 -14.95 -9.61 1.57
N ARG A 73 -14.05 -10.59 1.54
CA ARG A 73 -13.37 -11.09 2.73
C ARG A 73 -12.46 -10.00 3.37
N ILE A 74 -11.70 -9.25 2.58
CA ILE A 74 -10.89 -8.13 3.05
C ILE A 74 -11.78 -7.10 3.75
N ILE A 75 -12.88 -6.68 3.12
CA ILE A 75 -13.81 -5.68 3.67
C ILE A 75 -14.50 -6.20 4.93
N SER A 76 -15.04 -7.42 4.92
CA SER A 76 -15.76 -8.01 6.07
C SER A 76 -14.89 -8.15 7.31
N LYS A 77 -13.58 -8.29 7.14
CA LYS A 77 -12.58 -8.28 8.22
C LYS A 77 -12.21 -6.87 8.69
N GLY A 78 -12.85 -5.80 8.16
CA GLY A 78 -12.64 -4.41 8.57
C GLY A 78 -11.39 -3.76 8.02
N HIS A 79 -10.80 -4.31 6.97
CA HIS A 79 -9.74 -3.66 6.21
C HIS A 79 -10.35 -2.72 5.16
N ILE A 80 -9.52 -1.83 4.61
CA ILE A 80 -9.94 -0.83 3.62
C ILE A 80 -9.30 -1.14 2.28
N ILE A 81 -10.11 -1.03 1.22
CA ILE A 81 -9.65 -1.16 -0.16
C ILE A 81 -9.25 0.22 -0.70
N GLY A 82 -8.17 0.27 -1.46
CA GLY A 82 -7.74 1.38 -2.31
C GLY A 82 -7.56 0.93 -3.75
N ASN A 83 -7.57 1.87 -4.68
CA ASN A 83 -7.38 1.65 -6.11
C ASN A 83 -5.88 1.61 -6.43
N HIS A 84 -5.40 0.56 -7.13
CA HIS A 84 -4.02 0.45 -7.62
C HIS A 84 -3.93 0.45 -9.15
N GLY A 85 -4.92 1.04 -9.85
CA GLY A 85 -5.10 0.92 -11.31
C GLY A 85 -5.77 -0.42 -11.66
N TYR A 86 -6.20 -0.54 -12.94
CA TYR A 86 -6.82 -1.77 -13.41
C TYR A 86 -5.78 -2.77 -13.94
N SER A 87 -4.80 -2.28 -14.69
CA SER A 87 -3.77 -3.09 -15.37
C SER A 87 -2.36 -2.80 -14.87
N HIS A 88 -2.23 -2.21 -13.67
CA HIS A 88 -0.93 -1.91 -13.03
C HIS A 88 0.01 -1.11 -13.96
N LEU A 89 -0.49 -0.04 -14.62
CA LEU A 89 0.27 0.72 -15.60
C LEU A 89 1.35 1.61 -14.96
N ASN A 90 2.53 1.64 -15.59
CA ASN A 90 3.59 2.54 -15.19
C ASN A 90 3.30 3.98 -15.67
N GLY A 91 3.01 4.90 -14.73
CA GLY A 91 2.64 6.28 -15.04
C GLY A 91 3.69 7.05 -15.83
N TRP A 92 4.99 6.75 -15.66
CA TRP A 92 6.05 7.48 -16.36
C TRP A 92 6.11 7.23 -17.87
N ILE A 93 5.65 6.06 -18.33
CA ILE A 93 5.67 5.70 -19.76
C ILE A 93 4.28 5.64 -20.39
N THR A 94 3.21 5.81 -19.59
CA THR A 94 1.82 5.75 -20.04
C THR A 94 1.29 7.16 -20.32
N SER A 95 0.50 7.32 -21.37
CA SER A 95 -0.16 8.60 -21.70
C SER A 95 -1.13 9.03 -20.58
N LEU A 96 -1.38 10.33 -20.44
CA LEU A 96 -2.35 10.85 -19.47
C LEU A 96 -3.73 10.20 -19.63
N LYS A 97 -4.24 10.13 -20.86
CA LYS A 97 -5.57 9.55 -21.15
C LYS A 97 -5.63 8.08 -20.74
N SER A 98 -4.69 7.27 -21.22
CA SER A 98 -4.66 5.83 -20.93
C SER A 98 -4.51 5.55 -19.43
N TYR A 99 -3.66 6.31 -18.75
CA TYR A 99 -3.44 6.15 -17.30
C TYR A 99 -4.69 6.48 -16.48
N VAL A 100 -5.35 7.62 -16.78
CA VAL A 100 -6.58 8.02 -16.08
C VAL A 100 -7.72 7.04 -16.37
N THR A 101 -7.84 6.57 -17.62
CA THR A 101 -8.82 5.55 -17.99
C THR A 101 -8.58 4.25 -17.23
N ASP A 102 -7.35 3.80 -17.09
CA ASP A 102 -6.99 2.59 -16.34
C ASP A 102 -7.38 2.68 -14.87
N VAL A 103 -7.10 3.82 -14.22
CA VAL A 103 -7.52 4.08 -12.83
C VAL A 103 -9.05 4.10 -12.71
N SER A 104 -9.75 4.69 -13.69
CA SER A 104 -11.22 4.73 -13.70
C SER A 104 -11.83 3.34 -13.92
N ASN A 105 -11.21 2.47 -14.71
CA ASN A 105 -11.66 1.10 -14.95
C ASN A 105 -11.57 0.24 -13.67
N ALA A 106 -10.66 0.53 -12.76
CA ALA A 106 -10.56 -0.16 -11.47
C ALA A 106 -11.63 0.28 -10.46
N ALA A 107 -12.21 1.47 -10.62
CA ALA A 107 -13.11 2.06 -9.64
C ALA A 107 -14.33 1.18 -9.29
N PRO A 108 -15.02 0.49 -10.24
CA PRO A 108 -16.15 -0.38 -9.92
C PRO A 108 -15.80 -1.54 -8.98
N PHE A 109 -14.56 -2.02 -9.04
CA PHE A 109 -14.10 -3.20 -8.30
C PHE A 109 -13.46 -2.84 -6.95
N THR A 110 -12.99 -1.61 -6.80
CA THR A 110 -12.34 -1.15 -5.56
C THR A 110 -13.23 -0.22 -4.73
N SER A 111 -14.22 0.43 -5.34
CA SER A 111 -15.20 1.33 -4.69
C SER A 111 -14.57 2.34 -3.72
N SER A 112 -13.39 2.87 -4.06
CA SER A 112 -12.58 3.68 -3.14
C SER A 112 -12.14 4.99 -3.78
N ARG A 113 -12.02 6.03 -2.93
CA ARG A 113 -11.35 7.29 -3.28
C ARG A 113 -9.87 7.33 -2.91
N LEU A 114 -9.32 6.23 -2.38
CA LEU A 114 -7.88 6.08 -2.16
C LEU A 114 -7.24 5.55 -3.42
N PHE A 115 -6.11 6.13 -3.81
CA PHE A 115 -5.35 5.68 -4.97
C PHE A 115 -3.87 5.62 -4.64
N ARG A 116 -3.22 4.53 -5.01
CA ARG A 116 -1.76 4.41 -5.01
C ARG A 116 -1.27 4.16 -6.42
N PRO A 117 -0.34 4.97 -6.96
CA PRO A 117 0.18 4.75 -8.28
C PRO A 117 1.07 3.50 -8.34
N PRO A 118 0.85 2.59 -9.30
CA PRO A 118 1.73 1.46 -9.54
C PRO A 118 3.21 1.89 -9.65
N TYR A 119 4.10 1.10 -9.06
CA TYR A 119 5.54 1.40 -8.96
C TYR A 119 5.89 2.70 -8.22
N GLY A 120 4.92 3.42 -7.63
CA GLY A 120 5.08 4.79 -7.17
C GLY A 120 5.35 5.79 -8.29
N ARG A 121 5.08 5.44 -9.54
CA ARG A 121 5.38 6.23 -10.74
C ARG A 121 4.16 6.97 -11.23
N LEU A 122 4.15 8.27 -11.02
CA LEU A 122 3.07 9.16 -11.39
C LEU A 122 3.65 10.42 -12.04
N ARG A 123 3.16 10.84 -13.21
CA ARG A 123 3.50 12.14 -13.80
C ARG A 123 2.68 13.23 -13.13
N PHE A 124 3.21 14.43 -13.07
CA PHE A 124 2.53 15.57 -12.42
C PHE A 124 1.17 15.91 -13.04
N ASN A 125 1.05 15.81 -14.36
CA ASN A 125 -0.23 16.03 -15.05
C ASN A 125 -1.26 14.94 -14.72
N GLN A 126 -0.85 13.68 -14.55
CA GLN A 126 -1.71 12.57 -14.09
C GLN A 126 -2.16 12.83 -12.64
N TYR A 127 -1.24 13.22 -11.77
CA TYR A 127 -1.55 13.60 -10.39
C TYR A 127 -2.59 14.71 -10.32
N ARG A 128 -2.38 15.82 -11.06
CA ARG A 128 -3.34 16.94 -11.11
C ARG A 128 -4.73 16.51 -11.56
N LYS A 129 -4.82 15.57 -12.49
CA LYS A 129 -6.11 15.04 -12.98
C LYS A 129 -6.78 14.14 -11.95
N LEU A 130 -6.01 13.30 -11.25
CA LEU A 130 -6.55 12.28 -10.33
C LEU A 130 -6.86 12.85 -8.94
N LYS A 131 -6.10 13.83 -8.44
CA LYS A 131 -6.28 14.37 -7.08
C LYS A 131 -7.64 15.00 -6.80
N GLY A 132 -8.41 15.34 -7.81
CA GLY A 132 -9.79 15.86 -7.66
C GLY A 132 -10.78 14.77 -7.24
N ASN A 133 -10.51 13.52 -7.59
CA ASN A 133 -11.38 12.37 -7.31
C ASN A 133 -10.77 11.37 -6.34
N TYR A 134 -9.45 11.42 -6.15
CA TYR A 134 -8.69 10.46 -5.36
C TYR A 134 -7.73 11.14 -4.39
N LYS A 135 -7.66 10.62 -3.18
CA LYS A 135 -6.57 10.87 -2.25
C LYS A 135 -5.39 9.97 -2.64
N VAL A 136 -4.31 10.57 -3.10
CA VAL A 136 -3.12 9.82 -3.52
C VAL A 136 -2.30 9.46 -2.28
N VAL A 137 -2.04 8.17 -2.09
CA VAL A 137 -1.29 7.63 -0.95
C VAL A 137 -0.03 6.95 -1.45
N PHE A 138 1.12 7.51 -1.09
CA PHE A 138 2.42 6.88 -1.27
C PHE A 138 2.79 6.09 -0.01
N TRP A 139 4.07 5.99 0.30
CA TRP A 139 4.60 5.31 1.48
C TRP A 139 5.75 6.09 2.12
N ASP A 140 6.06 5.73 3.36
CA ASP A 140 7.29 6.16 4.02
C ASP A 140 8.40 5.12 3.87
N ILE A 141 8.05 3.81 3.96
CA ILE A 141 9.03 2.71 3.87
C ILE A 141 8.53 1.64 2.91
N MET A 142 9.43 1.22 2.00
CA MET A 142 9.27 0.07 1.12
C MET A 142 10.45 -0.88 1.30
N PRO A 143 10.26 -2.10 1.85
CA PRO A 143 11.35 -3.00 2.19
C PRO A 143 11.81 -3.90 1.05
N TYR A 144 11.24 -3.79 -0.15
CA TYR A 144 11.52 -4.67 -1.32
C TYR A 144 11.17 -6.14 -1.09
N ASP A 145 10.08 -6.40 -0.41
CA ASP A 145 9.54 -7.74 -0.15
C ASP A 145 9.16 -8.52 -1.42
N PHE A 146 8.83 -7.82 -2.50
CA PHE A 146 8.59 -8.38 -3.84
C PHE A 146 9.87 -8.86 -4.56
N ASP A 147 11.04 -8.47 -4.09
CA ASP A 147 12.33 -8.87 -4.67
C ASP A 147 12.93 -10.06 -3.90
N ARG A 148 12.66 -11.27 -4.37
CA ARG A 148 13.17 -12.51 -3.75
C ARG A 148 14.70 -12.53 -3.66
N SER A 149 15.40 -11.87 -4.57
CA SER A 149 16.87 -11.79 -4.51
C SER A 149 17.38 -10.94 -3.34
N PHE A 150 16.55 -9.99 -2.89
CA PHE A 150 16.85 -9.20 -1.69
C PHE A 150 16.60 -10.01 -0.41
N GLY A 151 15.55 -10.80 -0.41
CA GLY A 151 15.21 -11.78 0.61
C GLY A 151 14.56 -11.21 1.88
N SER A 152 13.73 -12.04 2.50
CA SER A 152 12.90 -11.69 3.68
C SER A 152 13.72 -11.13 4.86
N ARG A 153 14.90 -11.70 5.12
CA ARG A 153 15.78 -11.24 6.21
C ARG A 153 16.25 -9.80 6.01
N ASN A 154 16.55 -9.40 4.77
CA ASN A 154 16.97 -8.04 4.48
C ASN A 154 15.78 -7.08 4.52
N SER A 155 14.61 -7.49 4.03
CA SER A 155 13.36 -6.73 4.12
C SER A 155 13.02 -6.42 5.58
N LEU A 156 13.06 -7.42 6.46
CA LEU A 156 12.85 -7.24 7.89
C LEU A 156 13.90 -6.30 8.52
N ARG A 157 15.17 -6.45 8.15
CA ARG A 157 16.26 -5.56 8.64
C ARG A 157 16.01 -4.11 8.24
N VAL A 158 15.55 -3.85 7.01
CA VAL A 158 15.23 -2.51 6.52
C VAL A 158 14.08 -1.91 7.33
N LEU A 159 12.99 -2.67 7.54
CA LEU A 159 11.87 -2.22 8.35
C LEU A 159 12.34 -1.85 9.77
N LYS A 160 13.02 -2.76 10.47
CA LYS A 160 13.53 -2.52 11.84
C LYS A 160 14.43 -1.29 11.93
N LYS A 161 15.30 -1.07 10.92
CA LYS A 161 16.26 0.06 10.92
C LYS A 161 15.63 1.40 10.56
N LYS A 162 14.59 1.40 9.70
CA LYS A 162 14.02 2.63 9.13
C LYS A 162 12.68 3.02 9.73
N LEU A 163 12.13 2.21 10.65
CA LEU A 163 10.87 2.47 11.32
C LEU A 163 10.89 3.82 12.06
N ARG A 164 9.83 4.59 11.91
CA ARG A 164 9.61 5.85 12.62
C ARG A 164 8.14 6.12 12.84
N ARG A 165 7.82 7.06 13.71
CA ARG A 165 6.44 7.47 14.00
C ARG A 165 5.71 7.90 12.74
N GLY A 166 4.50 7.42 12.57
CA GLY A 166 3.65 7.73 11.42
C GLY A 166 4.03 7.02 10.13
N SER A 167 4.97 6.04 10.14
CA SER A 167 5.33 5.34 8.90
C SER A 167 4.14 4.64 8.26
N ILE A 168 3.88 4.94 6.99
CA ILE A 168 3.07 4.15 6.08
C ILE A 168 4.03 3.15 5.42
N ILE A 169 3.76 1.87 5.61
CA ILE A 169 4.64 0.79 5.16
C ILE A 169 3.97 0.10 3.98
N VAL A 170 4.64 0.08 2.82
CA VAL A 170 4.14 -0.66 1.66
C VAL A 170 4.76 -2.04 1.60
N LEU A 171 3.92 -3.02 1.46
CA LEU A 171 4.20 -4.44 1.28
C LEU A 171 3.38 -4.94 0.09
N HIS A 172 3.67 -6.14 -0.43
CA HIS A 172 3.02 -6.62 -1.65
C HIS A 172 2.28 -7.94 -1.39
N ASP A 173 0.97 -7.94 -1.65
CA ASP A 173 0.08 -9.08 -1.50
C ASP A 173 0.08 -9.93 -2.76
N THR A 174 1.19 -10.61 -3.00
CA THR A 174 1.37 -11.51 -4.13
C THR A 174 2.09 -12.78 -3.69
N LYS A 175 1.83 -13.91 -4.35
CA LYS A 175 2.51 -15.19 -4.11
C LYS A 175 4.04 -15.13 -4.29
N ASN A 176 4.54 -14.11 -5.00
CA ASN A 176 5.97 -13.94 -5.24
C ASN A 176 6.65 -13.09 -4.16
N SER A 177 5.90 -12.44 -3.29
CA SER A 177 6.44 -11.68 -2.17
C SER A 177 7.05 -12.60 -1.11
N THR A 178 8.06 -12.10 -0.41
CA THR A 178 8.63 -12.74 0.78
C THR A 178 7.95 -12.28 2.07
N LEU A 179 6.85 -11.56 1.96
CA LEU A 179 6.12 -10.91 3.05
C LEU A 179 5.80 -11.87 4.20
N GLN A 180 5.27 -13.04 3.88
CA GLN A 180 4.80 -14.00 4.88
C GLN A 180 5.91 -14.56 5.75
N ASP A 181 7.15 -14.60 5.24
CA ASP A 181 8.32 -15.07 5.99
C ASP A 181 8.71 -14.15 7.16
N PHE A 182 8.28 -12.88 7.14
CA PHE A 182 8.76 -11.90 8.12
C PHE A 182 7.69 -11.00 8.74
N LEU A 183 6.45 -11.01 8.25
CA LEU A 183 5.40 -10.07 8.70
C LEU A 183 5.14 -10.20 10.21
N THR A 184 4.92 -11.42 10.70
CA THR A 184 4.71 -11.68 12.14
C THR A 184 5.89 -11.16 12.97
N GLY A 185 7.12 -11.49 12.60
CA GLY A 185 8.31 -11.02 13.30
C GLY A 185 8.53 -9.50 13.22
N PHE A 186 7.99 -8.83 12.20
CA PHE A 186 7.97 -7.38 12.11
C PHE A 186 6.92 -6.77 13.03
N ILE A 187 5.71 -7.37 13.09
CA ILE A 187 4.62 -6.93 13.98
C ILE A 187 5.09 -7.04 15.45
N ASP A 188 5.60 -8.20 15.85
CA ASP A 188 6.10 -8.43 17.21
C ASP A 188 7.20 -7.45 17.62
N PHE A 189 8.16 -7.23 16.70
CA PHE A 189 9.21 -6.23 16.94
C PHE A 189 8.64 -4.83 17.13
N SER A 190 7.68 -4.44 16.30
CA SER A 190 7.10 -3.08 16.35
C SER A 190 6.30 -2.86 17.61
N THR A 191 5.44 -3.81 17.99
CA THR A 191 4.65 -3.77 19.23
C THR A 191 5.56 -3.80 20.46
N GLY A 192 6.61 -4.63 20.46
CA GLY A 192 7.62 -4.66 21.52
C GLY A 192 8.41 -3.35 21.66
N LYS A 193 8.44 -2.50 20.61
CA LYS A 193 8.97 -1.12 20.66
C LYS A 193 7.91 -0.07 21.02
N GLY A 194 6.69 -0.50 21.34
CA GLY A 194 5.56 0.35 21.73
C GLY A 194 4.89 1.04 20.53
N TYR A 195 5.01 0.53 19.32
CA TYR A 195 4.21 0.99 18.18
C TYR A 195 2.85 0.31 18.15
N SER A 196 1.82 1.06 17.73
CA SER A 196 0.48 0.58 17.42
C SER A 196 0.19 0.69 15.94
N PHE A 197 -0.60 -0.22 15.42
CA PHE A 197 -1.03 -0.20 14.01
C PHE A 197 -2.44 0.39 13.92
N ILE A 198 -2.64 1.33 13.00
CA ILE A 198 -3.90 2.04 12.81
C ILE A 198 -4.25 2.20 11.33
N LEU A 199 -5.53 2.46 11.07
CA LEU A 199 -6.04 3.07 9.84
C LEU A 199 -6.13 4.58 10.10
N PRO A 200 -5.31 5.43 9.46
CA PRO A 200 -5.25 6.85 9.80
C PRO A 200 -6.49 7.59 9.29
N GLU A 201 -7.10 8.41 10.17
CA GLU A 201 -8.28 9.23 9.85
C GLU A 201 -8.03 10.19 8.68
N GLU A 202 -6.81 10.72 8.54
CA GLU A 202 -6.38 11.63 7.45
C GLU A 202 -6.60 11.03 6.05
N ILE A 203 -6.69 9.69 5.95
CA ILE A 203 -6.97 8.98 4.71
C ILE A 203 -8.45 9.12 4.31
N PHE A 204 -9.34 9.38 5.27
CA PHE A 204 -10.78 9.49 5.06
C PHE A 204 -11.29 10.92 4.90
N CYS A 205 -10.49 11.95 5.25
CA CYS A 205 -10.84 13.35 5.07
C CYS A 205 -10.66 13.77 3.60
N PHE A 206 -11.77 13.98 2.90
CA PHE A 206 -11.85 14.45 1.51
C PHE A 206 -12.30 15.91 1.46
#